data_71ee0f0342100087f0a1556a7154cad2
#
_entry.id   71ee0f0342100087f0a1556a7154cad2
#
_cell.length_a   1.000
_cell.length_b   1.000
_cell.length_c   1.000
_cell.angle_alpha   90.00
_cell.angle_beta   90.00
_cell.angle_gamma   90.00
#
_symmetry.space_group_name_H-M   'P 1'
#
loop_
_entity.id
_entity.type
_entity.pdbx_description
1 polymer ?
#
loop_
_entity_poly.entity_id
_entity_poly.type
_entity_poly.pdbx_seq_one_letter_code
_entity_poly.pdbx_strand_id
1 'polypeptide(L)'
;MLSCAGADRLQTGMRGAFGKVQGTAARIAIGQIMLSIRTKEVHANKAVEGFRRAKFKFPGRQKIVVSRQWGFTKFTQEDYIAWKKEGRIRPDGVNAKLWENHGPIEGRPANTLFLGAARTYKVRNA
;
A
#
# COMPACT_ATOMS: atom_id res chain seq x y z
N MET A 1 -6.51 -28.60 -6.73
CA MET A 1 -6.98 -30.00 -6.71
C MET A 1 -5.83 -30.91 -6.37
N LEU A 2 -6.08 -32.00 -5.74
CA LEU A 2 -5.05 -32.89 -5.22
C LEU A 2 -4.40 -33.72 -6.31
N SER A 3 -3.07 -33.76 -6.34
CA SER A 3 -2.31 -34.62 -7.26
C SER A 3 -2.49 -36.12 -7.02
N CYS A 4 -2.91 -36.51 -5.83
CA CYS A 4 -3.08 -37.89 -5.42
C CYS A 4 -4.55 -38.36 -5.40
N ALA A 5 -5.39 -37.81 -6.26
CA ALA A 5 -6.83 -38.10 -6.29
C ALA A 5 -7.17 -39.58 -6.55
N GLY A 6 -6.28 -40.34 -7.19
CA GLY A 6 -6.45 -41.76 -7.45
C GLY A 6 -5.81 -42.69 -6.42
N ALA A 7 -5.28 -42.21 -5.30
CA ALA A 7 -4.66 -43.06 -4.28
C ALA A 7 -5.72 -43.71 -3.39
N ASP A 8 -5.60 -45.03 -3.15
CA ASP A 8 -6.57 -45.85 -2.40
C ASP A 8 -6.89 -45.32 -1.00
N ARG A 9 -5.92 -44.70 -0.33
CA ARG A 9 -6.10 -44.09 1.00
C ARG A 9 -6.78 -42.72 0.99
N LEU A 10 -6.73 -42.00 -0.14
CA LEU A 10 -7.24 -40.63 -0.27
C LEU A 10 -8.57 -40.59 -1.01
N GLN A 11 -8.76 -41.52 -1.93
CA GLN A 11 -9.96 -41.66 -2.71
C GLN A 11 -10.15 -43.12 -3.15
N THR A 12 -11.28 -43.73 -2.83
CA THR A 12 -11.61 -45.09 -3.21
C THR A 12 -12.59 -45.07 -4.37
N GLY A 13 -12.20 -45.69 -5.50
CA GLY A 13 -13.03 -45.87 -6.68
C GLY A 13 -13.24 -44.62 -7.54
N MET A 14 -13.94 -44.79 -8.65
CA MET A 14 -14.22 -43.71 -9.62
C MET A 14 -15.52 -42.95 -9.33
N ARG A 15 -16.33 -43.40 -8.40
CA ARG A 15 -17.57 -42.77 -8.03
C ARG A 15 -17.30 -41.54 -7.15
N GLY A 16 -17.55 -40.34 -7.66
CA GLY A 16 -17.20 -39.10 -6.99
C GLY A 16 -15.68 -38.83 -6.98
N ALA A 17 -15.04 -38.97 -8.14
CA ALA A 17 -13.59 -38.82 -8.35
C ALA A 17 -13.02 -37.41 -8.05
N PHE A 18 -13.73 -36.59 -7.31
CA PHE A 18 -13.28 -35.29 -6.85
C PHE A 18 -12.31 -35.44 -5.68
N GLY A 19 -11.05 -35.11 -5.91
CA GLY A 19 -10.00 -35.25 -4.90
C GLY A 19 -10.14 -34.28 -3.72
N LYS A 20 -9.28 -34.45 -2.73
CA LYS A 20 -9.17 -33.51 -1.59
C LYS A 20 -8.37 -32.28 -1.95
N VAL A 21 -8.54 -31.21 -1.17
CA VAL A 21 -7.79 -29.96 -1.31
C VAL A 21 -6.32 -30.22 -1.02
N GLN A 22 -5.44 -29.79 -1.92
CA GLN A 22 -3.98 -29.95 -1.78
C GLN A 22 -3.37 -28.84 -0.90
N GLY A 23 -3.94 -27.66 -0.90
CA GLY A 23 -3.42 -26.50 -0.17
C GLY A 23 -4.24 -25.24 -0.46
N THR A 24 -3.72 -24.12 -0.03
CA THR A 24 -4.28 -22.79 -0.31
C THR A 24 -3.60 -22.13 -1.49
N ALA A 25 -4.36 -21.38 -2.28
CA ALA A 25 -3.85 -20.62 -3.41
C ALA A 25 -4.32 -19.15 -3.30
N ALA A 26 -3.47 -18.25 -3.73
CA ALA A 26 -3.84 -16.85 -3.93
C ALA A 26 -4.12 -16.59 -5.41
N ARG A 27 -5.27 -15.98 -5.71
CA ARG A 27 -5.58 -15.53 -7.07
C ARG A 27 -4.93 -14.19 -7.31
N ILE A 28 -4.14 -14.06 -8.36
CA ILE A 28 -3.43 -12.86 -8.73
C ILE A 28 -3.78 -12.49 -10.15
N ALA A 29 -4.28 -11.28 -10.34
CA ALA A 29 -4.55 -10.71 -11.65
C ALA A 29 -3.29 -10.08 -12.25
N ILE A 30 -3.28 -9.89 -13.57
CA ILE A 30 -2.20 -9.17 -14.27
C ILE A 30 -2.14 -7.73 -13.74
N GLY A 31 -0.94 -7.26 -13.37
CA GLY A 31 -0.73 -5.93 -12.82
C GLY A 31 -0.96 -5.82 -11.29
N GLN A 32 -1.41 -6.87 -10.64
CA GLN A 32 -1.58 -6.88 -9.19
C GLN A 32 -0.24 -7.00 -8.46
N ILE A 33 -0.10 -6.28 -7.36
CA ILE A 33 1.07 -6.36 -6.50
C ILE A 33 1.02 -7.66 -5.69
N MET A 34 2.05 -8.48 -5.84
CA MET A 34 2.19 -9.74 -5.10
C MET A 34 2.86 -9.55 -3.75
N LEU A 35 3.98 -8.86 -3.75
CA LEU A 35 4.81 -8.59 -2.58
C LEU A 35 5.26 -7.14 -2.59
N SER A 36 5.33 -6.53 -1.41
CA SER A 36 5.88 -5.19 -1.22
C SER A 36 6.85 -5.20 -0.06
N ILE A 37 7.94 -4.47 -0.19
CA ILE A 37 8.94 -4.30 0.86
C ILE A 37 9.23 -2.81 1.08
N ARG A 38 9.37 -2.42 2.34
CA ARG A 38 9.82 -1.09 2.73
C ARG A 38 11.23 -1.18 3.28
N THR A 39 12.12 -0.39 2.72
CA THR A 39 13.53 -0.38 3.13
C THR A 39 14.08 1.05 3.12
N LYS A 40 15.22 1.25 3.77
CA LYS A 40 15.98 2.50 3.64
C LYS A 40 16.60 2.56 2.25
N GLU A 41 16.79 3.75 1.72
CA GLU A 41 17.32 3.98 0.37
C GLU A 41 18.69 3.33 0.16
N VAL A 42 19.55 3.39 1.16
CA VAL A 42 20.90 2.74 1.17
C VAL A 42 20.83 1.23 0.89
N HIS A 43 19.71 0.58 1.21
CA HIS A 43 19.50 -0.85 1.03
C HIS A 43 18.61 -1.21 -0.15
N ALA A 44 18.21 -0.24 -0.97
CA ALA A 44 17.31 -0.46 -2.10
C ALA A 44 17.83 -1.53 -3.07
N ASN A 45 19.12 -1.47 -3.43
CA ASN A 45 19.72 -2.45 -4.32
C ASN A 45 19.72 -3.87 -3.76
N LYS A 46 19.91 -4.02 -2.45
CA LYS A 46 19.83 -5.32 -1.77
C LYS A 46 18.42 -5.87 -1.78
N ALA A 47 17.41 -5.02 -1.63
CA ALA A 47 16.01 -5.40 -1.71
C ALA A 47 15.61 -5.85 -3.12
N VAL A 48 16.08 -5.14 -4.14
CA VAL A 48 15.86 -5.49 -5.56
C VAL A 48 16.48 -6.86 -5.86
N GLU A 49 17.71 -7.11 -5.40
CA GLU A 49 18.37 -8.42 -5.58
C GLU A 49 17.62 -9.53 -4.84
N GLY A 50 17.11 -9.26 -3.64
CA GLY A 50 16.27 -10.21 -2.92
C GLY A 50 15.01 -10.59 -3.70
N PHE A 51 14.33 -9.61 -4.29
CA PHE A 51 13.17 -9.87 -5.15
C PHE A 51 13.54 -10.56 -6.45
N ARG A 52 14.71 -10.26 -7.02
CA ARG A 52 15.21 -10.98 -8.20
C ARG A 52 15.33 -12.47 -7.95
N ARG A 53 15.79 -12.86 -6.78
CA ARG A 53 15.86 -14.28 -6.38
C ARG A 53 14.50 -14.86 -6.04
N ALA A 54 13.66 -14.09 -5.34
CA ALA A 54 12.34 -14.54 -4.91
C ALA A 54 11.39 -14.82 -6.09
N LYS A 55 11.47 -14.03 -7.17
CA LYS A 55 10.59 -14.21 -8.34
C LYS A 55 10.68 -15.58 -8.99
N PHE A 56 11.81 -16.28 -8.89
CA PHE A 56 11.96 -17.63 -9.44
C PHE A 56 11.14 -18.69 -8.70
N LYS A 57 10.62 -18.38 -7.52
CA LYS A 57 9.73 -19.26 -6.77
C LYS A 57 8.27 -19.17 -7.18
N PHE A 58 7.92 -18.21 -8.02
CA PHE A 58 6.55 -17.98 -8.49
C PHE A 58 6.41 -18.34 -9.96
N PRO A 59 5.24 -18.84 -10.39
CA PRO A 59 4.97 -19.09 -11.79
C PRO A 59 4.84 -17.78 -12.58
N GLY A 60 5.19 -17.83 -13.86
CA GLY A 60 5.04 -16.72 -14.78
C GLY A 60 6.17 -15.69 -14.70
N ARG A 61 5.95 -14.56 -15.36
CA ARG A 61 6.91 -13.46 -15.44
C ARG A 61 6.51 -12.34 -14.47
N GLN A 62 7.38 -11.99 -13.53
CA GLN A 62 7.19 -10.89 -12.60
C GLN A 62 8.11 -9.73 -12.95
N LYS A 63 7.61 -8.51 -12.75
CA LYS A 63 8.39 -7.27 -12.80
C LYS A 63 8.66 -6.76 -11.39
N ILE A 64 9.86 -6.25 -11.17
CA ILE A 64 10.23 -5.55 -9.95
C ILE A 64 10.11 -4.06 -10.25
N VAL A 65 9.34 -3.35 -9.45
CA VAL A 65 9.08 -1.93 -9.61
C VAL A 65 9.49 -1.21 -8.33
N VAL A 66 10.32 -0.18 -8.47
CA VAL A 66 10.61 0.74 -7.37
C VAL A 66 9.53 1.80 -7.36
N SER A 67 8.81 1.91 -6.24
CA SER A 67 7.73 2.86 -6.09
C SER A 67 8.27 4.29 -5.96
N ARG A 68 7.53 5.27 -6.49
CA ARG A 68 7.79 6.69 -6.28
C ARG A 68 7.21 7.21 -4.96
N GLN A 69 6.40 6.39 -4.30
CA GLN A 69 5.76 6.77 -3.03
C GLN A 69 6.73 6.62 -1.86
N TRP A 70 6.54 7.43 -0.84
CA TRP A 70 7.25 7.29 0.42
C TRP A 70 6.74 6.06 1.19
N GLY A 71 7.55 5.02 1.24
CA GLY A 71 7.21 3.76 1.91
C GLY A 71 5.86 3.19 1.45
N PHE A 72 5.00 2.85 2.39
CA PHE A 72 3.64 2.37 2.13
C PHE A 72 2.58 3.48 2.20
N THR A 73 3.00 4.73 2.15
CA THR A 73 2.10 5.87 2.13
C THR A 73 1.56 6.13 0.73
N LYS A 74 0.51 6.93 0.65
CA LYS A 74 -0.09 7.40 -0.61
C LYS A 74 0.60 8.63 -1.20
N PHE A 75 1.61 9.17 -0.50
CA PHE A 75 2.27 10.41 -0.86
C PHE A 75 3.55 10.14 -1.67
N THR A 76 3.87 11.03 -2.59
CA THR A 76 5.17 10.97 -3.28
C THR A 76 6.29 11.30 -2.30
N GLN A 77 7.52 10.93 -2.64
CA GLN A 77 8.66 11.20 -1.78
C GLN A 77 8.89 12.70 -1.57
N GLU A 78 8.73 13.48 -2.63
CA GLU A 78 8.90 14.94 -2.62
C GLU A 78 7.84 15.62 -1.75
N ASP A 79 6.57 15.29 -1.96
CA ASP A 79 5.45 15.83 -1.19
C ASP A 79 5.56 15.47 0.29
N TYR A 80 5.95 14.22 0.59
CA TYR A 80 6.11 13.78 1.97
C TYR A 80 7.18 14.60 2.70
N ILE A 81 8.33 14.85 2.05
CA ILE A 81 9.42 15.64 2.65
C ILE A 81 8.99 17.10 2.85
N ALA A 82 8.32 17.69 1.86
CA ALA A 82 7.82 19.07 1.94
C ALA A 82 6.82 19.23 3.10
N TRP A 83 5.77 18.42 3.12
CA TRP A 83 4.74 18.48 4.16
C TRP A 83 5.23 18.08 5.55
N LYS A 84 6.26 17.26 5.62
CA LYS A 84 6.92 16.95 6.88
C LYS A 84 7.68 18.16 7.44
N LYS A 85 8.33 18.94 6.58
CA LYS A 85 8.99 20.21 6.97
C LYS A 85 7.96 21.24 7.44
N GLU A 86 6.80 21.28 6.81
CA GLU A 86 5.68 22.16 7.18
C GLU A 86 4.94 21.68 8.44
N GLY A 87 5.25 20.49 8.97
CA GLY A 87 4.56 19.91 10.13
C GLY A 87 3.16 19.38 9.83
N ARG A 88 2.78 19.24 8.56
CA ARG A 88 1.44 18.77 8.13
C ARG A 88 1.28 17.26 8.09
N ILE A 89 2.38 16.52 8.11
CA ILE A 89 2.34 15.05 8.12
C ILE A 89 2.65 14.52 9.52
N ARG A 90 1.77 13.66 10.01
CA ARG A 90 1.96 12.89 11.23
C ARG A 90 2.11 11.41 10.90
N PRO A 91 3.20 10.74 11.34
CA PRO A 91 3.35 9.30 11.18
C PRO A 91 2.23 8.54 11.91
N ASP A 92 1.71 7.49 11.27
CA ASP A 92 0.68 6.62 11.83
C ASP A 92 1.01 5.17 11.46
N GLY A 93 1.91 4.55 12.22
CA GLY A 93 2.44 3.22 11.94
C GLY A 93 3.19 3.16 10.62
N VAL A 94 2.75 2.29 9.71
CA VAL A 94 3.31 2.16 8.34
C VAL A 94 2.83 3.23 7.39
N ASN A 95 1.75 3.92 7.74
CA ASN A 95 1.14 5.01 6.98
C ASN A 95 1.47 6.37 7.60
N ALA A 96 0.95 7.41 6.98
CA ALA A 96 1.01 8.78 7.48
C ALA A 96 -0.31 9.49 7.24
N LYS A 97 -0.72 10.32 8.19
CA LYS A 97 -1.89 11.19 8.09
C LYS A 97 -1.44 12.58 7.69
N LEU A 98 -2.09 13.11 6.67
CA LEU A 98 -1.94 14.50 6.25
C LEU A 98 -3.00 15.34 6.96
N TRP A 99 -2.57 16.41 7.62
CA TRP A 99 -3.45 17.39 8.22
C TRP A 99 -3.67 18.52 7.22
N GLU A 100 -4.79 18.46 6.57
CA GLU A 100 -5.24 19.55 5.71
C GLU A 100 -5.72 20.70 6.58
N ASN A 101 -5.50 21.93 6.12
CA ASN A 101 -5.93 23.15 6.82
C ASN A 101 -5.48 23.25 8.31
N HIS A 102 -4.33 22.69 8.63
CA HIS A 102 -3.74 22.77 9.96
C HIS A 102 -2.70 23.89 10.03
N GLY A 103 -2.60 24.53 11.19
CA GLY A 103 -1.68 25.65 11.43
C GLY A 103 -2.39 26.95 11.82
N PRO A 104 -1.66 28.06 11.98
CA PRO A 104 -2.24 29.37 12.34
C PRO A 104 -3.28 29.82 11.30
N ILE A 105 -4.34 30.45 11.79
CA ILE A 105 -5.46 30.92 10.94
C ILE A 105 -4.97 31.92 9.89
N GLU A 106 -3.99 32.72 10.23
CA GLU A 106 -3.41 33.77 9.36
C GLU A 106 -2.72 33.19 8.11
N GLY A 107 -2.12 32.00 8.22
CA GLY A 107 -1.47 31.30 7.11
C GLY A 107 -2.42 30.55 6.16
N ARG A 108 -3.73 30.58 6.39
CA ARG A 108 -4.70 29.89 5.55
C ARG A 108 -5.11 30.72 4.35
N PRO A 109 -5.25 30.13 3.16
CA PRO A 109 -5.72 30.84 1.98
C PRO A 109 -7.12 31.42 2.21
N ALA A 110 -7.36 32.62 1.69
CA ALA A 110 -8.59 33.39 1.89
C ALA A 110 -9.88 32.66 1.43
N ASN A 111 -9.74 31.65 0.57
CA ASN A 111 -10.85 30.90 -0.02
C ASN A 111 -11.31 29.70 0.82
N THR A 112 -10.74 29.47 2.01
CA THR A 112 -11.21 28.38 2.87
C THR A 112 -12.53 28.77 3.55
N LEU A 113 -13.43 27.81 3.69
CA LEU A 113 -14.71 27.97 4.40
C LEU A 113 -14.54 28.58 5.80
N PHE A 114 -13.39 28.35 6.42
CA PHE A 114 -13.07 28.85 7.74
C PHE A 114 -12.83 30.38 7.76
N LEU A 115 -12.17 30.92 6.74
CA LEU A 115 -11.97 32.38 6.63
C LEU A 115 -13.25 33.10 6.23
N GLY A 116 -14.10 32.44 5.44
CA GLY A 116 -15.45 32.91 5.15
C GLY A 116 -16.30 33.01 6.43
N ALA A 117 -16.23 32.01 7.30
CA ALA A 117 -16.91 32.01 8.58
C ALA A 117 -16.34 33.08 9.55
N ALA A 118 -15.02 33.27 9.60
CA ALA A 118 -14.40 34.27 10.43
C ALA A 118 -14.73 35.71 9.98
N ARG A 119 -14.86 35.95 8.66
CA ARG A 119 -15.32 37.25 8.13
C ARG A 119 -16.78 37.53 8.49
N THR A 120 -17.65 36.53 8.42
CA THR A 120 -19.06 36.71 8.84
C THR A 120 -19.19 36.94 10.34
N TYR A 121 -18.27 36.41 11.15
CA TYR A 121 -18.29 36.62 12.60
C TYR A 121 -17.87 38.07 12.98
N LYS A 122 -16.90 38.65 12.29
CA LYS A 122 -16.48 40.07 12.51
C LYS A 122 -17.57 41.06 12.10
N VAL A 123 -18.37 40.74 11.10
CA VAL A 123 -19.46 41.64 10.65
C VAL A 123 -20.69 41.56 11.56
N ARG A 124 -20.90 40.45 12.29
CA ARG A 124 -22.02 40.32 13.23
C ARG A 124 -21.79 40.98 14.60
N ASN A 125 -20.57 41.29 14.96
CA ASN A 125 -20.21 41.89 16.24
C ASN A 125 -19.78 43.38 16.10
N ALA A 126 -19.99 43.99 14.93
CA ALA A 126 -19.88 45.40 14.67
C ALA A 126 -21.29 46.01 14.53
#